data_e7e35f907c73e5c9c0051849dd2c1d72
#
_entry.id   e7e35f907c73e5c9c0051849dd2c1d72
#
_cell.length_a   1.000
_cell.length_b   1.000
_cell.length_c   1.000
_cell.angle_alpha   90.00
_cell.angle_beta   90.00
_cell.angle_gamma   90.00
#
_symmetry.space_group_name_H-M   'P 1'
#
loop_
_entity.id
_entity.type
_entity.pdbx_description
1 polymer ?
#
loop_
_entity_poly.entity_id
_entity_poly.type
_entity_poly.pdbx_seq_one_letter_code
_entity_poly.pdbx_strand_id
1 'polypeptide(L)'
;MKINKFKNKETLEIELVNKIAVEITTAIKNNGDARILISGGSTPLHLYSLISNLHINWKKVKIGLVDERFIDTNDQLSNEKQIRETLIQNQAKEAIFYSMIHNIDDEKINLKLVNDTYKPFIERIDFILLGMGNDGHTASIFPKDEASEKLLNSKELGIFSTKAPNYPYNRITCSKELIKKSNSTILYFTGDEKLEVMKNAEEKELPISLFINNLENFETYFTS
;
A
#
# COMPACT_ATOMS: atom_id res chain seq x y z
N MET A 1 16.03 9.67 -5.05
CA MET A 1 15.12 9.40 -3.89
C MET A 1 15.14 10.56 -2.91
N LYS A 2 13.99 11.05 -2.49
CA LYS A 2 13.85 12.12 -1.47
C LYS A 2 13.51 11.48 -0.12
N ILE A 3 14.34 11.72 0.91
CA ILE A 3 14.13 11.22 2.27
C ILE A 3 13.74 12.39 3.17
N ASN A 4 12.55 12.31 3.75
CA ASN A 4 12.02 13.27 4.70
C ASN A 4 12.13 12.66 6.11
N LYS A 5 13.09 13.15 6.92
CA LYS A 5 13.25 12.73 8.31
C LYS A 5 12.51 13.70 9.23
N PHE A 6 11.74 13.14 10.16
CA PHE A 6 10.96 13.91 11.14
C PHE A 6 11.47 13.67 12.57
N LYS A 7 11.21 14.64 13.43
CA LYS A 7 11.63 14.61 14.84
C LYS A 7 10.93 13.51 15.63
N ASN A 8 9.64 13.27 15.30
CA ASN A 8 8.80 12.28 15.94
C ASN A 8 7.64 11.87 15.03
N LYS A 9 6.93 10.83 15.43
CA LYS A 9 5.81 10.26 14.67
C LYS A 9 4.66 11.26 14.49
N GLU A 10 4.36 12.08 15.47
CA GLU A 10 3.27 13.06 15.42
C GLU A 10 3.48 14.10 14.32
N THR A 11 4.67 14.72 14.27
CA THR A 11 5.00 15.69 13.22
C THR A 11 5.03 15.05 11.83
N LEU A 12 5.51 13.81 11.73
CA LEU A 12 5.51 13.05 10.50
C LEU A 12 4.09 12.81 10.00
N GLU A 13 3.20 12.33 10.87
CA GLU A 13 1.84 12.00 10.48
C GLU A 13 1.02 13.25 10.13
N ILE A 14 1.24 14.40 10.78
CA ILE A 14 0.63 15.67 10.38
C ILE A 14 1.04 16.05 8.95
N GLU A 15 2.31 15.94 8.61
CA GLU A 15 2.80 16.22 7.25
C GLU A 15 2.25 15.22 6.23
N LEU A 16 2.15 13.93 6.59
CA LEU A 16 1.53 12.92 5.73
C LEU A 16 0.05 13.19 5.49
N VAL A 17 -0.70 13.59 6.52
CA VAL A 17 -2.12 13.97 6.38
C VAL A 17 -2.27 15.10 5.37
N ASN A 18 -1.46 16.15 5.48
CA ASN A 18 -1.48 17.29 4.56
C ASN A 18 -1.11 16.86 3.14
N LYS A 19 -0.05 16.07 2.98
CA LYS A 19 0.39 15.58 1.68
C LYS A 19 -0.67 14.71 1.02
N ILE A 20 -1.26 13.76 1.74
CA ILE A 20 -2.30 12.86 1.23
C ILE A 20 -3.58 13.65 0.87
N ALA A 21 -3.95 14.64 1.67
CA ALA A 21 -5.09 15.52 1.36
C ALA A 21 -4.88 16.27 0.03
N VAL A 22 -3.66 16.78 -0.22
CA VAL A 22 -3.29 17.45 -1.47
C VAL A 22 -3.34 16.47 -2.65
N GLU A 23 -2.78 15.26 -2.51
CA GLU A 23 -2.80 14.24 -3.56
C GLU A 23 -4.24 13.87 -3.95
N ILE A 24 -5.09 13.57 -2.96
CA ILE A 24 -6.49 13.20 -3.20
C ILE A 24 -7.27 14.36 -3.85
N THR A 25 -7.15 15.57 -3.32
CA THR A 25 -7.91 16.72 -3.84
C THR A 25 -7.46 17.13 -5.24
N THR A 26 -6.16 17.02 -5.52
CA THR A 26 -5.59 17.26 -6.86
C THR A 26 -6.08 16.21 -7.85
N ALA A 27 -6.08 14.94 -7.47
CA ALA A 27 -6.59 13.86 -8.32
C ALA A 27 -8.08 14.06 -8.63
N ILE A 28 -8.91 14.39 -7.64
CA ILE A 28 -10.34 14.67 -7.84
C ILE A 28 -10.53 15.86 -8.79
N LYS A 29 -9.74 16.93 -8.63
CA LYS A 29 -9.81 18.11 -9.48
C LYS A 29 -9.46 17.82 -10.94
N ASN A 30 -8.40 17.04 -11.15
CA ASN A 30 -7.85 16.79 -12.49
C ASN A 30 -8.58 15.66 -13.22
N ASN A 31 -9.02 14.62 -12.51
CA ASN A 31 -9.51 13.37 -13.09
C ASN A 31 -10.99 13.08 -12.77
N GLY A 32 -11.62 13.88 -11.90
CA GLY A 32 -13.00 13.67 -11.45
C GLY A 32 -13.13 12.68 -10.28
N ASP A 33 -12.16 11.81 -10.07
CA ASP A 33 -12.04 10.90 -8.92
C ASP A 33 -10.56 10.75 -8.49
N ALA A 34 -10.33 10.24 -7.27
CA ALA A 34 -9.01 9.82 -6.79
C ALA A 34 -8.98 8.30 -6.59
N ARG A 35 -7.88 7.65 -7.02
CA ARG A 35 -7.66 6.20 -6.91
C ARG A 35 -6.39 5.95 -6.13
N ILE A 36 -6.53 5.48 -4.91
CA ILE A 36 -5.42 5.31 -3.97
C ILE A 36 -5.28 3.86 -3.53
N LEU A 37 -4.04 3.40 -3.42
CA LEU A 37 -3.71 2.12 -2.83
C LEU A 37 -2.94 2.33 -1.54
N ILE A 38 -3.25 1.55 -0.51
CA ILE A 38 -2.64 1.72 0.80
C ILE A 38 -2.20 0.38 1.41
N SER A 39 -1.13 0.42 2.20
CA SER A 39 -0.68 -0.73 2.98
C SER A 39 -1.43 -0.84 4.30
N GLY A 40 -1.64 -2.07 4.77
CA GLY A 40 -2.03 -2.35 6.15
C GLY A 40 -0.85 -2.30 7.13
N GLY A 41 -1.03 -2.94 8.28
CA GLY A 41 -0.03 -3.06 9.34
C GLY A 41 -0.16 -1.99 10.41
N SER A 42 0.52 -2.18 11.54
CA SER A 42 0.35 -1.36 12.75
C SER A 42 0.87 0.08 12.63
N THR A 43 1.87 0.32 11.78
CA THR A 43 2.52 1.63 11.65
C THR A 43 1.54 2.73 11.22
N PRO A 44 0.71 2.56 10.15
CA PRO A 44 -0.14 3.64 9.63
C PRO A 44 -1.52 3.75 10.29
N LEU A 45 -1.90 2.91 11.26
CA LEU A 45 -3.27 2.92 11.79
C LEU A 45 -3.69 4.27 12.38
N HIS A 46 -2.79 4.94 13.14
CA HIS A 46 -3.08 6.26 13.69
C HIS A 46 -3.18 7.32 12.58
N LEU A 47 -2.29 7.28 11.59
CA LEU A 47 -2.36 8.14 10.40
C LEU A 47 -3.73 7.98 9.69
N TYR A 48 -4.22 6.75 9.54
CA TYR A 48 -5.52 6.49 8.91
C TYR A 48 -6.69 7.08 9.71
N SER A 49 -6.62 7.00 11.04
CA SER A 49 -7.63 7.66 11.90
C SER A 49 -7.62 9.18 11.72
N LEU A 50 -6.46 9.81 11.55
CA LEU A 50 -6.37 11.24 11.27
C LEU A 50 -6.95 11.58 9.90
N ILE A 51 -6.58 10.81 8.85
CA ILE A 51 -7.06 10.98 7.48
C ILE A 51 -8.59 10.83 7.41
N SER A 52 -9.18 9.91 8.19
CA SER A 52 -10.62 9.66 8.19
C SER A 52 -11.47 10.90 8.53
N ASN A 53 -10.88 11.89 9.20
CA ASN A 53 -11.54 13.15 9.58
C ASN A 53 -11.38 14.28 8.56
N LEU A 54 -10.64 14.08 7.47
CA LEU A 54 -10.44 15.11 6.45
C LEU A 54 -11.76 15.50 5.76
N HIS A 55 -11.97 16.79 5.62
CA HIS A 55 -13.12 17.36 4.91
C HIS A 55 -12.85 17.41 3.40
N ILE A 56 -12.90 16.27 2.75
CA ILE A 56 -12.74 16.12 1.29
C ILE A 56 -13.97 15.41 0.71
N ASN A 57 -14.11 15.41 -0.62
CA ASN A 57 -15.23 14.70 -1.28
C ASN A 57 -14.95 13.20 -1.36
N TRP A 58 -15.16 12.48 -0.25
CA TRP A 58 -14.89 11.05 -0.14
C TRP A 58 -15.69 10.17 -1.11
N LYS A 59 -16.87 10.59 -1.55
CA LYS A 59 -17.66 9.86 -2.58
C LYS A 59 -16.91 9.73 -3.91
N LYS A 60 -15.90 10.56 -4.12
CA LYS A 60 -15.01 10.53 -5.30
C LYS A 60 -13.69 9.82 -5.05
N VAL A 61 -13.49 9.20 -3.88
CA VAL A 61 -12.27 8.50 -3.53
C VAL A 61 -12.48 6.99 -3.60
N LYS A 62 -11.66 6.32 -4.41
CA LYS A 62 -11.57 4.87 -4.51
C LYS A 62 -10.34 4.42 -3.76
N ILE A 63 -10.52 3.52 -2.79
CA ILE A 63 -9.46 3.01 -1.92
C ILE A 63 -9.33 1.51 -2.13
N GLY A 64 -8.13 1.05 -2.44
CA GLY A 64 -7.76 -0.37 -2.45
C GLY A 64 -6.55 -0.63 -1.56
N LEU A 65 -6.24 -1.88 -1.36
CA LEU A 65 -5.04 -2.33 -0.66
C LEU A 65 -3.91 -2.62 -1.64
N VAL A 66 -2.65 -2.42 -1.24
CA VAL A 66 -1.49 -2.88 -2.04
C VAL A 66 -1.28 -4.38 -1.89
N ASP A 67 -1.66 -4.93 -0.74
CA ASP A 67 -1.60 -6.36 -0.42
C ASP A 67 -2.60 -6.73 0.67
N GLU A 68 -2.92 -8.00 0.73
CA GLU A 68 -3.75 -8.57 1.80
C GLU A 68 -3.26 -9.97 2.19
N ARG A 69 -3.59 -10.35 3.40
CA ARG A 69 -3.45 -11.70 3.89
C ARG A 69 -4.62 -12.51 3.35
N PHE A 70 -4.33 -13.66 2.73
CA PHE A 70 -5.39 -14.53 2.23
C PHE A 70 -6.04 -15.31 3.38
N ILE A 71 -6.86 -14.60 4.14
CA ILE A 71 -7.62 -15.04 5.32
C ILE A 71 -9.00 -14.37 5.32
N ASP A 72 -9.87 -14.76 6.25
CA ASP A 72 -11.16 -14.09 6.46
C ASP A 72 -10.95 -12.59 6.76
N THR A 73 -11.72 -11.73 6.08
CA THR A 73 -11.63 -10.27 6.26
C THR A 73 -12.06 -9.78 7.64
N ASN A 74 -12.66 -10.63 8.47
CA ASN A 74 -12.97 -10.35 9.88
C ASN A 74 -11.84 -10.77 10.84
N ASP A 75 -10.81 -11.49 10.35
CA ASP A 75 -9.66 -11.87 11.17
C ASP A 75 -8.88 -10.61 11.61
N GLN A 76 -8.31 -10.66 12.82
CA GLN A 76 -7.51 -9.54 13.38
C GLN A 76 -6.25 -9.24 12.57
N LEU A 77 -5.77 -10.20 11.80
CA LEU A 77 -4.61 -10.06 10.94
C LEU A 77 -4.96 -9.54 9.53
N SER A 78 -6.24 -9.35 9.19
CA SER A 78 -6.64 -8.79 7.89
C SER A 78 -6.30 -7.31 7.80
N ASN A 79 -5.69 -6.91 6.69
CA ASN A 79 -5.46 -5.51 6.36
C ASN A 79 -6.78 -4.78 6.11
N GLU A 80 -7.73 -5.43 5.44
CA GLU A 80 -9.06 -4.86 5.18
C GLU A 80 -9.77 -4.50 6.48
N LYS A 81 -9.76 -5.41 7.47
CA LYS A 81 -10.35 -5.12 8.78
C LYS A 81 -9.73 -3.88 9.41
N GLN A 82 -8.40 -3.81 9.45
CA GLN A 82 -7.69 -2.67 10.02
C GLN A 82 -8.08 -1.35 9.32
N ILE A 83 -8.17 -1.36 7.99
CA ILE A 83 -8.54 -0.16 7.21
C ILE A 83 -10.00 0.23 7.46
N ARG A 84 -10.91 -0.75 7.52
CA ARG A 84 -12.32 -0.47 7.82
C ARG A 84 -12.50 0.13 9.20
N GLU A 85 -11.76 -0.35 10.19
CA GLU A 85 -11.84 0.12 11.58
C GLU A 85 -11.14 1.46 11.83
N THR A 86 -10.23 1.89 10.94
CA THR A 86 -9.45 3.12 11.15
C THR A 86 -9.71 4.21 10.11
N LEU A 87 -9.68 3.86 8.81
CA LEU A 87 -9.83 4.83 7.73
C LEU A 87 -11.27 4.99 7.25
N ILE A 88 -11.99 3.84 7.02
CA ILE A 88 -13.37 3.90 6.49
C ILE A 88 -14.34 4.25 7.62
N GLN A 89 -14.05 5.33 8.30
CA GLN A 89 -14.77 5.88 9.45
C GLN A 89 -15.03 7.38 9.23
N ASN A 90 -15.72 8.01 10.13
CA ASN A 90 -15.95 9.45 10.16
C ASN A 90 -16.39 10.02 8.80
N GLN A 91 -15.63 10.97 8.24
CA GLN A 91 -15.90 11.56 6.92
C GLN A 91 -15.57 10.59 5.79
N ALA A 92 -14.53 9.76 5.97
CA ALA A 92 -14.07 8.82 4.96
C ALA A 92 -14.97 7.59 4.78
N LYS A 93 -16.00 7.40 5.61
CA LYS A 93 -17.01 6.32 5.42
C LYS A 93 -17.74 6.35 4.08
N GLU A 94 -17.73 7.51 3.41
CA GLU A 94 -18.35 7.70 2.09
C GLU A 94 -17.43 7.23 0.93
N ALA A 95 -16.17 6.84 1.21
CA ALA A 95 -15.24 6.37 0.20
C ALA A 95 -15.66 4.99 -0.34
N ILE A 96 -15.30 4.72 -1.59
CA ILE A 96 -15.53 3.42 -2.23
C ILE A 96 -14.32 2.52 -1.95
N PHE A 97 -14.51 1.54 -1.07
CA PHE A 97 -13.45 0.59 -0.73
C PHE A 97 -13.53 -0.68 -1.59
N TYR A 98 -12.38 -1.11 -2.08
CA TYR A 98 -12.19 -2.30 -2.91
C TYR A 98 -11.48 -3.39 -2.11
N SER A 99 -12.19 -4.47 -1.81
CA SER A 99 -11.63 -5.66 -1.15
C SER A 99 -10.67 -6.41 -2.06
N MET A 100 -9.69 -7.10 -1.46
CA MET A 100 -8.85 -8.09 -2.16
C MET A 100 -9.32 -9.54 -1.93
N ILE A 101 -10.23 -9.76 -1.00
CA ILE A 101 -10.75 -11.10 -0.70
C ILE A 101 -12.23 -11.16 -1.08
N HIS A 102 -12.55 -11.95 -2.08
CA HIS A 102 -13.89 -12.20 -2.61
C HIS A 102 -14.32 -13.67 -2.47
N ASN A 103 -13.34 -14.56 -2.39
CA ASN A 103 -13.56 -15.99 -2.19
C ASN A 103 -12.38 -16.55 -1.38
N ILE A 104 -12.64 -16.90 -0.12
CA ILE A 104 -11.60 -17.41 0.78
C ILE A 104 -11.34 -18.92 0.59
N ASP A 105 -12.27 -19.63 -0.03
CA ASP A 105 -12.19 -21.08 -0.18
C ASP A 105 -11.37 -21.50 -1.41
N ASP A 106 -11.23 -20.60 -2.41
CA ASP A 106 -10.49 -20.87 -3.64
C ASP A 106 -9.69 -19.63 -4.08
N GLU A 107 -8.36 -19.73 -3.91
CA GLU A 107 -7.40 -18.66 -4.27
C GLU A 107 -7.44 -18.31 -5.76
N LYS A 108 -7.63 -19.30 -6.65
CA LYS A 108 -7.66 -19.04 -8.10
C LYS A 108 -8.91 -18.27 -8.51
N ILE A 109 -10.06 -18.64 -7.93
CA ILE A 109 -11.31 -17.90 -8.12
C ILE A 109 -11.15 -16.50 -7.54
N ASN A 110 -10.57 -16.38 -6.35
CA ASN A 110 -10.33 -15.08 -5.73
C ASN A 110 -9.44 -14.19 -6.61
N LEU A 111 -8.33 -14.71 -7.14
CA LEU A 111 -7.43 -13.94 -8.02
C LEU A 111 -8.14 -13.42 -9.27
N LYS A 112 -9.05 -14.21 -9.86
CA LYS A 112 -9.85 -13.75 -10.99
C LYS A 112 -10.79 -12.60 -10.57
N LEU A 113 -11.51 -12.77 -9.48
CA LEU A 113 -12.46 -11.76 -8.99
C LEU A 113 -11.78 -10.46 -8.58
N VAL A 114 -10.65 -10.53 -7.86
CA VAL A 114 -9.93 -9.33 -7.45
C VAL A 114 -9.34 -8.59 -8.64
N ASN A 115 -8.79 -9.27 -9.65
CA ASN A 115 -8.31 -8.63 -10.87
C ASN A 115 -9.43 -7.93 -11.64
N ASP A 116 -10.65 -8.49 -11.64
CA ASP A 116 -11.81 -7.83 -12.23
C ASP A 116 -12.23 -6.58 -11.44
N THR A 117 -12.25 -6.64 -10.12
CA THR A 117 -12.63 -5.50 -9.26
C THR A 117 -11.58 -4.40 -9.24
N TYR A 118 -10.28 -4.74 -9.39
CA TYR A 118 -9.16 -3.79 -9.38
C TYR A 118 -8.90 -3.09 -10.73
N LYS A 119 -9.73 -3.32 -11.76
CA LYS A 119 -9.63 -2.60 -13.05
C LYS A 119 -9.47 -1.08 -12.93
N PRO A 120 -10.18 -0.38 -12.01
CA PRO A 120 -9.96 1.06 -11.85
C PRO A 120 -8.51 1.42 -11.50
N PHE A 121 -7.83 0.60 -10.67
CA PHE A 121 -6.43 0.83 -10.30
C PHE A 121 -5.46 0.39 -11.40
N ILE A 122 -5.81 -0.63 -12.18
CA ILE A 122 -5.03 -1.04 -13.37
C ILE A 122 -5.03 0.10 -14.41
N GLU A 123 -6.11 0.84 -14.53
CA GLU A 123 -6.20 2.02 -15.42
C GLU A 123 -5.36 3.19 -14.92
N ARG A 124 -5.51 3.58 -13.65
CA ARG A 124 -4.82 4.72 -13.04
C ARG A 124 -4.69 4.55 -11.53
N ILE A 125 -3.54 4.92 -11.01
CA ILE A 125 -3.29 5.07 -9.58
C ILE A 125 -2.74 6.47 -9.36
N ASP A 126 -3.43 7.27 -8.56
CA ASP A 126 -3.03 8.63 -8.27
C ASP A 126 -2.01 8.69 -7.13
N PHE A 127 -2.18 7.82 -6.13
CA PHE A 127 -1.32 7.80 -4.95
C PHE A 127 -1.20 6.40 -4.34
N ILE A 128 0.01 6.06 -3.86
CA ILE A 128 0.26 4.85 -3.06
C ILE A 128 0.95 5.20 -1.74
N LEU A 129 0.45 4.62 -0.63
CA LEU A 129 1.17 4.57 0.63
C LEU A 129 1.71 3.17 0.85
N LEU A 130 3.04 3.01 0.80
CA LEU A 130 3.75 1.77 1.05
C LEU A 130 4.29 1.70 2.47
N GLY A 131 4.32 0.50 3.03
CA GLY A 131 5.16 0.13 4.17
C GLY A 131 6.37 -0.70 3.73
N MET A 132 7.26 -1.00 4.68
CA MET A 132 8.40 -1.88 4.49
C MET A 132 8.61 -2.75 5.73
N GLY A 133 8.90 -4.03 5.53
CA GLY A 133 9.34 -4.94 6.58
C GLY A 133 10.81 -4.78 6.95
N ASN A 134 11.23 -5.36 8.06
CA ASN A 134 12.64 -5.39 8.50
C ASN A 134 13.53 -6.24 7.57
N ASP A 135 12.93 -7.10 6.75
CA ASP A 135 13.59 -7.90 5.73
C ASP A 135 13.60 -7.23 4.34
N GLY A 136 13.08 -5.99 4.24
CA GLY A 136 13.01 -5.22 3.01
C GLY A 136 11.88 -5.62 2.06
N HIS A 137 10.92 -6.45 2.51
CA HIS A 137 9.70 -6.66 1.73
C HIS A 137 8.85 -5.39 1.70
N THR A 138 8.10 -5.20 0.62
CA THR A 138 7.06 -4.19 0.51
C THR A 138 5.84 -4.78 -0.19
N ALA A 139 4.63 -4.26 0.12
CA ALA A 139 3.41 -5.00 -0.18
C ALA A 139 3.54 -6.43 0.39
N SER A 140 3.17 -7.46 -0.37
CA SER A 140 3.51 -8.85 -0.04
C SER A 140 4.49 -9.46 -1.06
N ILE A 141 5.54 -8.71 -1.40
CA ILE A 141 6.66 -9.16 -2.23
C ILE A 141 7.85 -9.40 -1.30
N PHE A 142 8.15 -10.67 -1.03
CA PHE A 142 9.13 -11.09 -0.02
C PHE A 142 10.46 -11.50 -0.64
N PRO A 143 11.61 -11.19 0.01
CA PRO A 143 12.89 -11.74 -0.40
C PRO A 143 12.89 -13.28 -0.24
N LYS A 144 13.52 -13.98 -1.18
CA LYS A 144 13.66 -15.45 -1.17
C LYS A 144 12.34 -16.26 -1.28
N ASP A 145 11.25 -15.62 -1.69
CA ASP A 145 10.01 -16.30 -2.07
C ASP A 145 9.95 -16.46 -3.59
N GLU A 146 9.84 -17.70 -4.08
CA GLU A 146 9.86 -18.00 -5.51
C GLU A 146 8.75 -17.29 -6.31
N ALA A 147 7.55 -17.16 -5.72
CA ALA A 147 6.45 -16.45 -6.35
C ALA A 147 6.74 -14.94 -6.44
N SER A 148 7.33 -14.35 -5.39
CA SER A 148 7.79 -12.96 -5.37
C SER A 148 8.91 -12.74 -6.41
N GLU A 149 9.88 -13.63 -6.52
CA GLU A 149 10.95 -13.54 -7.52
C GLU A 149 10.40 -13.58 -8.95
N LYS A 150 9.46 -14.48 -9.24
CA LYS A 150 8.76 -14.50 -10.54
C LYS A 150 8.02 -13.20 -10.81
N LEU A 151 7.33 -12.67 -9.82
CA LEU A 151 6.59 -11.42 -9.92
C LEU A 151 7.52 -10.20 -10.14
N LEU A 152 8.70 -10.17 -9.49
CA LEU A 152 9.70 -9.13 -9.68
C LEU A 152 10.30 -9.14 -11.11
N ASN A 153 10.38 -10.30 -11.75
CA ASN A 153 10.88 -10.47 -13.11
C ASN A 153 9.78 -10.36 -14.18
N SER A 154 8.50 -10.41 -13.78
CA SER A 154 7.35 -10.27 -14.68
C SER A 154 7.09 -8.82 -15.06
N LYS A 155 6.50 -8.62 -16.24
CA LYS A 155 5.92 -7.35 -16.70
C LYS A 155 4.39 -7.33 -16.59
N GLU A 156 3.81 -8.32 -15.95
CA GLU A 156 2.37 -8.45 -15.83
C GLU A 156 1.79 -7.41 -14.84
N LEU A 157 0.70 -6.79 -15.27
CA LEU A 157 -0.10 -5.89 -14.45
C LEU A 157 -1.23 -6.67 -13.78
N GLY A 158 -1.42 -6.49 -12.49
CA GLY A 158 -2.53 -7.11 -11.78
C GLY A 158 -2.22 -7.51 -10.35
N ILE A 159 -3.06 -8.39 -9.85
CA ILE A 159 -3.00 -8.92 -8.49
C ILE A 159 -2.59 -10.39 -8.57
N PHE A 160 -1.65 -10.78 -7.72
CA PHE A 160 -1.03 -12.11 -7.71
C PHE A 160 -0.96 -12.68 -6.29
N SER A 161 -0.77 -13.98 -6.17
CA SER A 161 -0.47 -14.64 -4.90
C SER A 161 1.04 -14.77 -4.68
N THR A 162 1.45 -14.65 -3.43
CA THR A 162 2.80 -14.84 -2.92
C THR A 162 2.78 -15.55 -1.58
N LYS A 163 3.95 -15.88 -1.04
CA LYS A 163 4.05 -16.52 0.28
C LYS A 163 4.95 -15.74 1.22
N ALA A 164 4.41 -15.44 2.39
CA ALA A 164 5.16 -14.85 3.48
C ALA A 164 5.97 -15.92 4.24
N PRO A 165 7.11 -15.55 4.84
CA PRO A 165 7.89 -16.47 5.67
C PRO A 165 7.19 -16.83 6.99
N ASN A 166 6.23 -15.99 7.42
CA ASN A 166 5.49 -16.15 8.66
C ASN A 166 3.99 -16.17 8.44
N TYR A 167 3.25 -16.80 9.33
CA TYR A 167 1.78 -16.83 9.31
C TYR A 167 1.17 -15.40 9.40
N PRO A 168 0.12 -15.11 8.63
CA PRO A 168 -0.51 -15.92 7.59
C PRO A 168 0.40 -16.04 6.34
N TYR A 169 0.62 -17.28 5.87
CA TYR A 169 1.60 -17.56 4.81
C TYR A 169 1.12 -17.10 3.43
N ASN A 170 -0.15 -17.37 3.09
CA ASN A 170 -0.68 -17.00 1.78
C ASN A 170 -1.02 -15.53 1.72
N ARG A 171 -0.63 -14.88 0.62
CA ARG A 171 -0.77 -13.44 0.40
C ARG A 171 -1.35 -13.16 -0.98
N ILE A 172 -2.05 -12.06 -1.07
CA ILE A 172 -2.51 -11.45 -2.32
C ILE A 172 -1.85 -10.08 -2.42
N THR A 173 -1.22 -9.76 -3.55
CA THR A 173 -0.40 -8.54 -3.70
C THR A 173 -0.56 -7.90 -5.07
N CYS A 174 -0.49 -6.58 -5.12
CA CYS A 174 -0.27 -5.85 -6.37
C CYS A 174 1.08 -6.23 -6.97
N SER A 175 1.14 -6.39 -8.30
CA SER A 175 2.39 -6.61 -9.00
C SER A 175 3.31 -5.39 -8.91
N LYS A 176 4.61 -5.62 -9.10
CA LYS A 176 5.60 -4.54 -9.23
C LYS A 176 5.18 -3.52 -10.30
N GLU A 177 4.75 -4.02 -11.46
CA GLU A 177 4.37 -3.14 -12.57
C GLU A 177 3.10 -2.34 -12.27
N LEU A 178 2.16 -2.89 -11.49
CA LEU A 178 0.98 -2.14 -11.05
C LEU A 178 1.36 -1.03 -10.06
N ILE A 179 2.21 -1.32 -9.07
CA ILE A 179 2.70 -0.31 -8.11
C ILE A 179 3.46 0.81 -8.84
N LYS A 180 4.28 0.47 -9.84
CA LYS A 180 5.06 1.43 -10.65
C LYS A 180 4.20 2.38 -11.49
N LYS A 181 2.93 2.09 -11.71
CA LYS A 181 2.00 3.01 -12.42
C LYS A 181 1.55 4.19 -11.58
N SER A 182 1.86 4.21 -10.28
CA SER A 182 1.43 5.31 -9.41
C SER A 182 2.03 6.65 -9.81
N ASN A 183 1.20 7.69 -9.83
CA ASN A 183 1.64 9.07 -10.04
C ASN A 183 2.46 9.61 -8.86
N SER A 184 2.19 9.13 -7.64
CA SER A 184 2.89 9.52 -6.41
C SER A 184 2.95 8.33 -5.45
N THR A 185 4.14 8.03 -4.93
CA THR A 185 4.34 6.92 -3.99
C THR A 185 5.11 7.41 -2.77
N ILE A 186 4.55 7.15 -1.61
CA ILE A 186 5.20 7.43 -0.33
C ILE A 186 5.50 6.11 0.38
N LEU A 187 6.75 5.93 0.80
CA LEU A 187 7.17 4.91 1.74
C LEU A 187 7.14 5.49 3.15
N TYR A 188 6.33 4.90 4.03
CA TYR A 188 6.22 5.30 5.43
C TYR A 188 6.63 4.19 6.37
N PHE A 189 7.59 4.49 7.25
CA PHE A 189 8.02 3.59 8.31
C PHE A 189 8.58 4.35 9.52
N THR A 190 8.79 3.64 10.63
CA THR A 190 9.43 4.15 11.85
C THR A 190 10.59 3.24 12.24
N GLY A 191 11.60 3.82 12.88
CA GLY A 191 12.77 3.12 13.40
C GLY A 191 14.00 3.19 12.50
N ASP A 192 15.16 3.44 13.12
CA ASP A 192 16.45 3.55 12.42
C ASP A 192 16.90 2.22 11.80
N GLU A 193 16.48 1.07 12.36
CA GLU A 193 16.78 -0.24 11.78
C GLU A 193 16.21 -0.36 10.36
N LYS A 194 14.98 0.09 10.14
CA LYS A 194 14.36 0.09 8.80
C LYS A 194 15.04 1.07 7.85
N LEU A 195 15.52 2.20 8.36
CA LEU A 195 16.31 3.12 7.55
C LEU A 195 17.59 2.45 7.03
N GLU A 196 18.30 1.69 7.87
CA GLU A 196 19.50 0.96 7.44
C GLU A 196 19.15 -0.18 6.44
N VAL A 197 18.03 -0.88 6.64
CA VAL A 197 17.54 -1.85 5.64
C VAL A 197 17.30 -1.17 4.30
N MET A 198 16.61 -0.02 4.29
CA MET A 198 16.32 0.73 3.08
C MET A 198 17.59 1.23 2.37
N LYS A 199 18.56 1.76 3.10
CA LYS A 199 19.84 2.25 2.53
C LYS A 199 20.63 1.13 1.86
N ASN A 200 20.61 -0.07 2.44
CA ASN A 200 21.34 -1.24 1.93
C ASN A 200 20.50 -2.10 0.99
N ALA A 201 19.28 -1.64 0.63
CA ALA A 201 18.33 -2.47 -0.11
C ALA A 201 18.80 -2.84 -1.52
N GLU A 202 19.51 -1.96 -2.20
CA GLU A 202 20.05 -2.22 -3.54
C GLU A 202 21.18 -3.26 -3.48
N GLU A 203 22.15 -3.08 -2.59
CA GLU A 203 23.28 -4.02 -2.41
C GLU A 203 22.80 -5.44 -2.04
N LYS A 204 21.72 -5.51 -1.25
CA LYS A 204 21.13 -6.78 -0.80
C LYS A 204 20.02 -7.31 -1.71
N GLU A 205 19.77 -6.67 -2.83
CA GLU A 205 18.74 -7.02 -3.81
C GLU A 205 17.34 -7.20 -3.17
N LEU A 206 17.01 -6.35 -2.18
CA LEU A 206 15.74 -6.43 -1.48
C LEU A 206 14.58 -5.87 -2.34
N PRO A 207 13.36 -6.42 -2.24
CA PRO A 207 12.23 -6.01 -3.08
C PRO A 207 11.96 -4.50 -3.11
N ILE A 208 12.12 -3.81 -1.97
CA ILE A 208 11.88 -2.36 -1.88
C ILE A 208 12.83 -1.55 -2.80
N SER A 209 14.04 -2.04 -3.10
CA SER A 209 15.01 -1.32 -3.94
C SER A 209 14.47 -1.02 -5.34
N LEU A 210 13.63 -1.92 -5.88
CA LEU A 210 13.05 -1.77 -7.20
C LEU A 210 12.07 -0.60 -7.31
N PHE A 211 11.53 -0.14 -6.19
CA PHE A 211 10.64 1.02 -6.16
C PHE A 211 11.41 2.31 -5.87
N ILE A 212 12.34 2.26 -4.91
CA ILE A 212 13.17 3.41 -4.50
C ILE A 212 13.95 4.01 -5.69
N ASN A 213 14.52 3.16 -6.53
CA ASN A 213 15.42 3.58 -7.60
C ASN A 213 14.72 3.81 -8.96
N ASN A 214 13.48 3.31 -9.12
CA ASN A 214 12.80 3.28 -10.41
C ASN A 214 11.52 4.11 -10.49
N LEU A 215 11.16 4.83 -9.42
CA LEU A 215 10.01 5.73 -9.41
C LEU A 215 10.47 7.18 -9.27
N GLU A 216 10.12 8.03 -10.25
CA GLU A 216 10.48 9.45 -10.24
C GLU A 216 9.84 10.20 -9.05
N ASN A 217 8.59 9.84 -8.71
CA ASN A 217 7.79 10.47 -7.66
C ASN A 217 7.73 9.59 -6.39
N PHE A 218 8.87 9.07 -5.96
CA PHE A 218 9.01 8.28 -4.74
C PHE A 218 9.61 9.11 -3.61
N GLU A 219 8.87 9.25 -2.53
CA GLU A 219 9.32 9.93 -1.32
C GLU A 219 9.31 8.98 -0.13
N THR A 220 10.31 9.07 0.74
CA THR A 220 10.35 8.35 2.02
C THR A 220 10.05 9.32 3.16
N TYR A 221 9.14 8.92 4.04
CA TYR A 221 8.79 9.61 5.27
C TYR A 221 9.11 8.70 6.46
N PHE A 222 10.04 9.14 7.31
CA PHE A 222 10.42 8.32 8.46
C PHE A 222 10.77 9.16 9.69
N THR A 223 10.69 8.52 10.87
CA THR A 223 11.21 8.98 12.16
C THR A 223 11.93 7.83 12.86
N SER A 224 12.92 8.17 13.64
CA SER A 224 13.63 7.22 14.53
C SER A 224 12.72 6.71 15.62
#